data_f3655bb6c0af83c40ac47e0ab96116c8
#
_entry.id   f3655bb6c0af83c40ac47e0ab96116c8
#
_cell.length_a   1.000
_cell.length_b   1.000
_cell.length_c   1.000
_cell.angle_alpha   90.00
_cell.angle_beta   90.00
_cell.angle_gamma   90.00
#
_symmetry.space_group_name_H-M   'P 1'
#
loop_
_entity.id
_entity.type
_entity.pdbx_description
1 polymer ?
#
loop_
_entity_poly.entity_id
_entity_poly.type
_entity_poly.pdbx_seq_one_letter_code
_entity_poly.pdbx_strand_id
1 'polypeptide(L)'
;MNPNLAILLGLLPAVMLAGGALVCAALALVRPGTRTSLYRWITLLSTVAAFVASMLELTAMTHDATGVGAVDYQGGLIIDRFHVFGTVLVCGVVALTVLGAQAYLRRAAGRAGAFCALLLLSAAASSMLLAQREMAAFTVDFALLIACLVLLTAMTKTSGVTAEAAFRQVLSGGVALATAVYGLVLVYAATGTTDLSRLATGLRVDGTRVDPVLAVVGIGLVIVGLLIVVGAPPLQAWTRHIQEAAPGPIAGFSSALGVVTGVAVLSRYGVEGFGAGSSRWTVLVDVLAAVAMLSGGVLAIRASTIRRLIADLSIVQAGFLLLAAGATAKTISGQAAAGPTALLYALMAAATSLVAALLLAGIFDAAGLGTGLEAYRGAGRRSPTTAGFLALALLALAGLPPLAGFIARLLIAETALDAGAGWAVAAAAVATTLSGVALFRWLSVMYAEDENESPFAVTTTPLVSRVTAWTAAVLGLLLAAFAGPLLSIAGGGATALH
;
A
#
# COMPACT_ATOMS: atom_id res chain seq x y z
N MET A 1 15.24 -26.73 -13.40
CA MET A 1 16.17 -25.80 -12.71
C MET A 1 16.64 -26.45 -11.40
N ASN A 2 17.90 -26.27 -11.00
CA ASN A 2 18.38 -26.82 -9.72
C ASN A 2 17.59 -26.16 -8.57
N PRO A 3 16.98 -26.93 -7.63
CA PRO A 3 16.11 -26.37 -6.58
C PRO A 3 16.81 -25.30 -5.74
N ASN A 4 18.10 -25.47 -5.47
CA ASN A 4 18.90 -24.48 -4.73
C ASN A 4 19.07 -23.13 -5.51
N LEU A 5 19.15 -23.17 -6.83
CA LEU A 5 19.25 -21.98 -7.66
C LEU A 5 17.91 -21.22 -7.70
N ALA A 6 16.82 -21.95 -7.72
CA ALA A 6 15.49 -21.39 -7.70
C ALA A 6 15.22 -20.64 -6.37
N ILE A 7 15.63 -21.24 -5.22
CA ILE A 7 15.56 -20.61 -3.90
C ILE A 7 16.37 -19.30 -3.89
N LEU A 8 17.58 -19.33 -4.38
CA LEU A 8 18.45 -18.17 -4.39
C LEU A 8 17.85 -17.03 -5.24
N LEU A 9 17.28 -17.37 -6.39
CA LEU A 9 16.62 -16.39 -7.26
C LEU A 9 15.41 -15.77 -6.56
N GLY A 10 14.54 -16.58 -5.92
CA GLY A 10 13.33 -16.08 -5.30
C GLY A 10 13.52 -15.21 -4.05
N LEU A 11 14.66 -15.36 -3.37
CA LEU A 11 15.02 -14.48 -2.25
C LEU A 11 15.81 -13.23 -2.72
N LEU A 12 16.30 -13.23 -3.96
CA LEU A 12 17.21 -12.22 -4.46
C LEU A 12 16.67 -10.78 -4.35
N PRO A 13 15.40 -10.46 -4.68
CA PRO A 13 14.89 -9.11 -4.54
C PRO A 13 14.94 -8.60 -3.09
N ALA A 14 14.50 -9.40 -2.14
CA ALA A 14 14.52 -9.05 -0.73
C ALA A 14 15.97 -8.92 -0.20
N VAL A 15 16.88 -9.80 -0.62
CA VAL A 15 18.30 -9.73 -0.26
C VAL A 15 18.96 -8.46 -0.83
N MET A 16 18.61 -8.04 -2.05
CA MET A 16 19.11 -6.78 -2.64
C MET A 16 18.62 -5.56 -1.86
N LEU A 17 17.35 -5.54 -1.46
CA LEU A 17 16.80 -4.48 -0.64
C LEU A 17 17.41 -4.46 0.76
N ALA A 18 17.45 -5.60 1.45
CA ALA A 18 18.06 -5.72 2.78
C ALA A 18 19.55 -5.42 2.78
N GLY A 19 20.30 -5.88 1.77
CA GLY A 19 21.71 -5.56 1.59
C GLY A 19 21.95 -4.06 1.43
N GLY A 20 21.15 -3.39 0.61
CA GLY A 20 21.15 -1.93 0.49
C GLY A 20 20.86 -1.21 1.79
N ALA A 21 19.88 -1.72 2.57
CA ALA A 21 19.55 -1.19 3.88
C ALA A 21 20.75 -1.29 4.85
N LEU A 22 21.40 -2.46 4.90
CA LEU A 22 22.58 -2.68 5.74
C LEU A 22 23.74 -1.76 5.34
N VAL A 23 24.00 -1.58 4.03
CA VAL A 23 25.03 -0.65 3.54
C VAL A 23 24.71 0.79 3.96
N CYS A 24 23.46 1.24 3.81
CA CYS A 24 23.05 2.58 4.25
C CYS A 24 23.21 2.75 5.76
N ALA A 25 22.82 1.76 6.55
CA ALA A 25 22.96 1.79 8.01
C ALA A 25 24.43 1.80 8.46
N ALA A 26 25.25 0.92 7.88
CA ALA A 26 26.69 0.85 8.18
C ALA A 26 27.41 2.16 7.83
N LEU A 27 27.13 2.75 6.67
CA LEU A 27 27.72 4.04 6.27
C LEU A 27 27.26 5.17 7.20
N ALA A 28 26.01 5.16 7.68
CA ALA A 28 25.51 6.16 8.61
C ALA A 28 26.20 6.10 9.97
N LEU A 29 26.56 4.89 10.42
CA LEU A 29 27.26 4.67 11.69
C LEU A 29 28.76 4.98 11.60
N VAL A 30 29.42 4.52 10.53
CA VAL A 30 30.89 4.62 10.38
C VAL A 30 31.34 6.00 9.90
N ARG A 31 30.54 6.66 9.07
CA ARG A 31 30.86 7.97 8.46
C ARG A 31 29.67 8.95 8.61
N PRO A 32 29.37 9.43 9.80
CA PRO A 32 28.35 10.45 10.01
C PRO A 32 28.80 11.75 9.28
N GLY A 33 28.10 12.15 8.27
CA GLY A 33 28.50 13.28 7.38
C GLY A 33 28.62 12.91 5.91
N THR A 34 28.40 11.64 5.59
CA THR A 34 28.30 11.18 4.20
C THR A 34 27.24 11.99 3.43
N ARG A 35 27.58 12.33 2.18
CA ARG A 35 26.66 13.13 1.32
C ARG A 35 25.32 12.41 1.13
N THR A 36 24.24 13.13 1.30
CA THR A 36 22.86 12.61 1.12
C THR A 36 22.64 12.00 -0.26
N SER A 37 23.38 12.47 -1.27
CA SER A 37 23.34 11.92 -2.63
C SER A 37 23.81 10.47 -2.69
N LEU A 38 24.82 10.07 -1.89
CA LEU A 38 25.31 8.70 -1.88
C LEU A 38 24.26 7.71 -1.35
N TYR A 39 23.61 8.03 -0.23
CA TYR A 39 22.52 7.20 0.30
C TYR A 39 21.38 7.05 -0.69
N ARG A 40 21.02 8.13 -1.39
CA ARG A 40 19.99 8.08 -2.44
C ARG A 40 20.38 7.15 -3.58
N TRP A 41 21.63 7.22 -4.06
CA TRP A 41 22.12 6.34 -5.12
C TRP A 41 22.17 4.89 -4.69
N ILE A 42 22.62 4.58 -3.46
CA ILE A 42 22.58 3.22 -2.92
C ILE A 42 21.14 2.70 -2.90
N THR A 43 20.19 3.50 -2.41
CA THR A 43 18.78 3.11 -2.38
C THR A 43 18.23 2.85 -3.78
N LEU A 44 18.50 3.72 -4.76
CA LEU A 44 18.04 3.53 -6.13
C LEU A 44 18.68 2.31 -6.78
N LEU A 45 19.98 2.10 -6.60
CA LEU A 45 20.69 0.94 -7.16
C LEU A 45 20.15 -0.37 -6.56
N SER A 46 19.95 -0.41 -5.24
CA SER A 46 19.36 -1.59 -4.58
C SER A 46 17.93 -1.85 -5.06
N THR A 47 17.13 -0.79 -5.24
CA THR A 47 15.76 -0.91 -5.76
C THR A 47 15.73 -1.39 -7.21
N VAL A 48 16.62 -0.86 -8.07
CA VAL A 48 16.76 -1.32 -9.45
C VAL A 48 17.25 -2.75 -9.51
N ALA A 49 18.23 -3.13 -8.67
CA ALA A 49 18.70 -4.51 -8.58
C ALA A 49 17.58 -5.47 -8.15
N ALA A 50 16.75 -5.09 -7.17
CA ALA A 50 15.59 -5.87 -6.76
C ALA A 50 14.53 -5.98 -7.86
N PHE A 51 14.28 -4.88 -8.60
CA PHE A 51 13.36 -4.89 -9.75
C PHE A 51 13.87 -5.83 -10.85
N VAL A 52 15.16 -5.76 -11.20
CA VAL A 52 15.77 -6.66 -12.20
C VAL A 52 15.72 -8.11 -11.73
N ALA A 53 15.99 -8.37 -10.45
CA ALA A 53 15.86 -9.70 -9.87
C ALA A 53 14.42 -10.25 -10.01
N SER A 54 13.40 -9.44 -9.70
CA SER A 54 11.99 -9.82 -9.88
C SER A 54 11.63 -10.09 -11.36
N MET A 55 12.23 -9.35 -12.30
CA MET A 55 12.04 -9.63 -13.72
C MET A 55 12.72 -10.94 -14.16
N LEU A 56 13.88 -11.26 -13.59
CA LEU A 56 14.55 -12.55 -13.82
C LEU A 56 13.73 -13.72 -13.26
N GLU A 57 13.11 -13.56 -12.09
CA GLU A 57 12.14 -14.53 -11.54
C GLU A 57 10.99 -14.77 -12.51
N LEU A 58 10.39 -13.71 -13.03
CA LEU A 58 9.29 -13.80 -13.98
C LEU A 58 9.71 -14.57 -15.26
N THR A 59 10.89 -14.29 -15.80
CA THR A 59 11.41 -15.00 -16.99
C THR A 59 11.71 -16.47 -16.69
N ALA A 60 12.24 -16.79 -15.50
CA ALA A 60 12.47 -18.15 -15.07
C ALA A 60 11.18 -18.97 -14.98
N MET A 61 10.09 -18.36 -14.48
CA MET A 61 8.76 -18.99 -14.40
C MET A 61 8.13 -19.25 -15.78
N THR A 62 8.37 -18.38 -16.76
CA THR A 62 7.83 -18.56 -18.13
C THR A 62 8.52 -19.68 -18.89
N HIS A 63 9.74 -20.04 -18.51
CA HIS A 63 10.52 -21.12 -19.14
C HIS A 63 10.40 -22.47 -18.40
N ASP A 64 9.62 -22.54 -17.34
CA ASP A 64 9.44 -23.79 -16.60
C ASP A 64 8.48 -24.72 -17.36
N ALA A 65 9.01 -25.88 -17.79
CA ALA A 65 8.29 -26.89 -18.58
C ALA A 65 7.14 -27.55 -17.81
N THR A 66 7.04 -27.33 -16.50
CA THR A 66 5.98 -27.90 -15.64
C THR A 66 4.67 -27.11 -15.70
N GLY A 67 4.68 -25.89 -16.28
CA GLY A 67 3.49 -25.05 -16.44
C GLY A 67 2.89 -24.49 -15.14
N VAL A 68 3.48 -24.78 -13.98
CA VAL A 68 2.93 -24.40 -12.66
C VAL A 68 3.19 -22.93 -12.33
N GLY A 69 4.17 -22.28 -12.98
CA GLY A 69 4.41 -20.83 -12.84
C GLY A 69 4.69 -20.33 -11.40
N ALA A 70 4.89 -21.24 -10.46
CA ALA A 70 5.19 -20.95 -9.07
C ALA A 70 6.25 -21.92 -8.52
N VAL A 71 7.12 -21.41 -7.65
CA VAL A 71 8.14 -22.21 -6.96
C VAL A 71 7.77 -22.24 -5.47
N ASP A 72 7.38 -23.40 -4.98
CA ASP A 72 7.05 -23.63 -3.58
C ASP A 72 8.27 -24.19 -2.83
N TYR A 73 8.66 -23.55 -1.74
CA TYR A 73 9.77 -23.95 -0.88
C TYR A 73 9.26 -24.66 0.37
N GLN A 74 9.01 -25.95 0.25
CA GLN A 74 8.63 -26.82 1.37
C GLN A 74 7.42 -26.31 2.19
N GLY A 75 6.49 -25.58 1.54
CA GLY A 75 5.33 -24.98 2.18
C GLY A 75 5.57 -23.67 2.90
N GLY A 76 6.83 -23.20 3.04
CA GLY A 76 7.15 -21.97 3.78
C GLY A 76 7.05 -20.68 2.97
N LEU A 77 7.51 -20.72 1.72
CA LEU A 77 7.54 -19.57 0.81
C LEU A 77 7.01 -19.97 -0.57
N ILE A 78 6.27 -19.08 -1.19
CA ILE A 78 5.85 -19.22 -2.58
C ILE A 78 6.33 -18.04 -3.40
N ILE A 79 7.10 -18.31 -4.44
CA ILE A 79 7.50 -17.34 -5.44
C ILE A 79 6.63 -17.56 -6.67
N ASP A 80 5.70 -16.68 -6.87
CA ASP A 80 4.72 -16.70 -7.95
C ASP A 80 4.62 -15.32 -8.62
N ARG A 81 3.86 -15.23 -9.68
CA ARG A 81 3.64 -13.97 -10.39
C ARG A 81 2.98 -12.89 -9.52
N PHE A 82 2.19 -13.26 -8.54
CA PHE A 82 1.57 -12.34 -7.60
C PHE A 82 2.62 -11.69 -6.69
N HIS A 83 3.56 -12.50 -6.15
CA HIS A 83 4.71 -12.02 -5.40
C HIS A 83 5.58 -11.06 -6.23
N VAL A 84 5.93 -11.48 -7.47
CA VAL A 84 6.74 -10.65 -8.38
C VAL A 84 6.06 -9.30 -8.64
N PHE A 85 4.78 -9.32 -8.97
CA PHE A 85 4.01 -8.09 -9.21
C PHE A 85 4.00 -7.16 -7.99
N GLY A 86 3.74 -7.70 -6.81
CA GLY A 86 3.74 -6.94 -5.55
C GLY A 86 5.11 -6.37 -5.24
N THR A 87 6.19 -7.13 -5.42
CA THR A 87 7.57 -6.68 -5.21
C THR A 87 7.96 -5.56 -6.18
N VAL A 88 7.59 -5.68 -7.46
CA VAL A 88 7.78 -4.62 -8.46
C VAL A 88 7.05 -3.33 -8.06
N LEU A 89 5.82 -3.45 -7.58
CA LEU A 89 5.05 -2.31 -7.09
C LEU A 89 5.72 -1.65 -5.87
N VAL A 90 6.20 -2.45 -4.92
CA VAL A 90 6.96 -1.97 -3.76
C VAL A 90 8.23 -1.23 -4.20
N CYS A 91 8.99 -1.77 -5.16
CA CYS A 91 10.15 -1.10 -5.75
C CYS A 91 9.78 0.25 -6.38
N GLY A 92 8.65 0.34 -7.08
CA GLY A 92 8.13 1.59 -7.63
C GLY A 92 7.83 2.64 -6.55
N VAL A 93 7.18 2.23 -5.47
CA VAL A 93 6.88 3.10 -4.30
C VAL A 93 8.17 3.60 -3.65
N VAL A 94 9.18 2.74 -3.46
CA VAL A 94 10.50 3.13 -2.93
C VAL A 94 11.18 4.15 -3.84
N ALA A 95 11.24 3.90 -5.15
CA ALA A 95 11.88 4.77 -6.12
C ALA A 95 11.22 6.16 -6.15
N LEU A 96 9.90 6.24 -6.24
CA LEU A 96 9.16 7.49 -6.21
C LEU A 96 9.38 8.25 -4.89
N THR A 97 9.42 7.52 -3.77
CA THR A 97 9.61 8.14 -2.45
C THR A 97 11.01 8.71 -2.30
N VAL A 98 12.07 7.96 -2.62
CA VAL A 98 13.46 8.42 -2.42
C VAL A 98 13.81 9.57 -3.36
N LEU A 99 13.29 9.57 -4.59
CA LEU A 99 13.45 10.67 -5.53
C LEU A 99 12.67 11.91 -5.08
N GLY A 100 11.42 11.73 -4.64
CA GLY A 100 10.56 12.81 -4.13
C GLY A 100 11.05 13.39 -2.80
N ALA A 101 11.77 12.61 -2.00
CA ALA A 101 12.26 13.00 -0.68
C ALA A 101 13.46 13.98 -0.70
N GLN A 102 13.97 14.41 -1.85
CA GLN A 102 15.19 15.22 -1.92
C GLN A 102 15.10 16.52 -1.10
N ALA A 103 13.95 17.19 -1.10
CA ALA A 103 13.74 18.40 -0.29
C ALA A 103 13.84 18.11 1.21
N TYR A 104 13.24 17.01 1.64
CA TYR A 104 13.31 16.51 3.02
C TYR A 104 14.72 16.10 3.42
N LEU A 105 15.39 15.31 2.59
CA LEU A 105 16.76 14.82 2.86
C LEU A 105 17.80 15.94 2.96
N ARG A 106 17.65 17.01 2.21
CA ARG A 106 18.53 18.21 2.34
C ARG A 106 18.39 18.88 3.70
N ARG A 107 17.16 18.94 4.25
CA ARG A 107 16.90 19.53 5.57
C ARG A 107 17.28 18.59 6.72
N ALA A 108 17.21 17.28 6.50
CA ALA A 108 17.48 16.22 7.47
C ALA A 108 18.76 15.44 7.14
N ALA A 109 19.81 16.11 6.68
CA ALA A 109 21.02 15.48 6.12
C ALA A 109 21.66 14.44 7.10
N GLY A 110 21.73 14.74 8.39
CA GLY A 110 22.26 13.80 9.40
C GLY A 110 21.44 12.53 9.63
N ARG A 111 20.22 12.44 9.06
CA ARG A 111 19.32 11.29 9.19
C ARG A 111 19.09 10.56 7.87
N ALA A 112 19.71 11.02 6.78
CA ALA A 112 19.49 10.48 5.44
C ALA A 112 19.80 8.99 5.33
N GLY A 113 20.89 8.54 5.97
CA GLY A 113 21.28 7.12 5.96
C GLY A 113 20.25 6.23 6.66
N ALA A 114 19.80 6.63 7.84
CA ALA A 114 18.76 5.89 8.57
C ALA A 114 17.40 5.91 7.84
N PHE A 115 17.02 7.03 7.21
CA PHE A 115 15.83 7.10 6.36
C PHE A 115 15.90 6.08 5.22
N CYS A 116 16.99 6.08 4.45
CA CYS A 116 17.18 5.16 3.33
C CYS A 116 17.23 3.68 3.79
N ALA A 117 17.91 3.41 4.91
CA ALA A 117 17.98 2.07 5.48
C ALA A 117 16.60 1.54 5.88
N LEU A 118 15.80 2.33 6.62
CA LEU A 118 14.46 1.94 7.06
C LEU A 118 13.49 1.78 5.88
N LEU A 119 13.61 2.63 4.86
CA LEU A 119 12.81 2.56 3.64
C LEU A 119 13.08 1.26 2.88
N LEU A 120 14.34 0.88 2.70
CA LEU A 120 14.74 -0.36 2.04
C LEU A 120 14.39 -1.60 2.89
N LEU A 121 14.56 -1.54 4.21
CA LEU A 121 14.27 -2.66 5.10
C LEU A 121 12.76 -2.94 5.18
N SER A 122 11.93 -1.89 5.22
CA SER A 122 10.47 -2.07 5.16
C SER A 122 10.01 -2.62 3.81
N ALA A 123 10.67 -2.24 2.72
CA ALA A 123 10.40 -2.80 1.39
C ALA A 123 10.81 -4.28 1.30
N ALA A 124 11.94 -4.68 1.90
CA ALA A 124 12.37 -6.08 1.99
C ALA A 124 11.35 -6.91 2.80
N ALA A 125 10.93 -6.42 3.97
CA ALA A 125 9.92 -7.07 4.78
C ALA A 125 8.58 -7.20 4.03
N SER A 126 8.16 -6.16 3.31
CA SER A 126 6.96 -6.20 2.47
C SER A 126 7.07 -7.27 1.36
N SER A 127 8.19 -7.32 0.65
CA SER A 127 8.44 -8.34 -0.38
C SER A 127 8.37 -9.76 0.20
N MET A 128 8.98 -9.99 1.37
CA MET A 128 8.91 -11.30 2.03
C MET A 128 7.48 -11.65 2.46
N LEU A 129 6.74 -10.72 3.05
CA LEU A 129 5.33 -10.92 3.45
C LEU A 129 4.45 -11.37 2.27
N LEU A 130 4.73 -10.87 1.06
CA LEU A 130 4.00 -11.26 -0.15
C LEU A 130 4.25 -12.71 -0.59
N ALA A 131 5.36 -13.31 -0.17
CA ALA A 131 5.74 -14.69 -0.47
C ALA A 131 5.44 -15.67 0.67
N GLN A 132 5.14 -15.17 1.88
CA GLN A 132 5.01 -16.00 3.08
C GLN A 132 3.78 -16.90 3.08
N ARG A 133 4.01 -18.20 3.37
CA ARG A 133 2.99 -19.18 3.66
C ARG A 133 3.10 -19.76 5.07
N GLU A 134 4.21 -19.48 5.76
CA GLU A 134 4.47 -19.98 7.10
C GLU A 134 4.12 -18.90 8.14
N MET A 135 3.27 -19.22 9.13
CA MET A 135 2.72 -18.27 10.11
C MET A 135 3.78 -17.64 11.02
N ALA A 136 4.83 -18.40 11.40
CA ALA A 136 5.86 -17.86 12.26
C ALA A 136 6.75 -16.84 11.51
N ALA A 137 7.14 -17.15 10.27
CA ALA A 137 7.90 -16.23 9.43
C ALA A 137 7.08 -14.99 9.08
N PHE A 138 5.78 -15.14 8.78
CA PHE A 138 4.88 -14.00 8.63
C PHE A 138 4.93 -13.06 9.84
N THR A 139 4.91 -13.61 11.05
CA THR A 139 4.95 -12.81 12.28
C THR A 139 6.21 -11.94 12.37
N VAL A 140 7.36 -12.51 12.00
CA VAL A 140 8.66 -11.80 12.00
C VAL A 140 8.68 -10.67 10.96
N ASP A 141 8.29 -10.97 9.73
CA ASP A 141 8.28 -9.98 8.65
C ASP A 141 7.24 -8.86 8.89
N PHE A 142 6.09 -9.22 9.46
CA PHE A 142 5.06 -8.25 9.83
C PHE A 142 5.49 -7.33 10.97
N ALA A 143 6.17 -7.86 11.99
CA ALA A 143 6.77 -7.08 13.06
C ALA A 143 7.86 -6.14 12.53
N LEU A 144 8.72 -6.63 11.61
CA LEU A 144 9.76 -5.84 10.98
C LEU A 144 9.20 -4.68 10.17
N LEU A 145 8.16 -4.95 9.35
CA LEU A 145 7.46 -3.91 8.58
C LEU A 145 6.92 -2.82 9.51
N ILE A 146 6.16 -3.19 10.54
CA ILE A 146 5.58 -2.24 11.51
C ILE A 146 6.69 -1.43 12.19
N ALA A 147 7.74 -2.09 12.67
CA ALA A 147 8.85 -1.40 13.35
C ALA A 147 9.53 -0.37 12.43
N CYS A 148 9.79 -0.73 11.16
CA CYS A 148 10.39 0.20 10.20
C CYS A 148 9.50 1.41 9.92
N LEU A 149 8.18 1.21 9.72
CA LEU A 149 7.24 2.31 9.49
C LEU A 149 7.12 3.25 10.70
N VAL A 150 7.10 2.68 11.92
CA VAL A 150 7.11 3.44 13.17
C VAL A 150 8.40 4.27 13.29
N LEU A 151 9.55 3.66 13.05
CA LEU A 151 10.85 4.34 13.14
C LEU A 151 10.98 5.44 12.10
N LEU A 152 10.50 5.24 10.86
CA LEU A 152 10.45 6.29 9.83
C LEU A 152 9.65 7.52 10.30
N THR A 153 8.51 7.32 10.93
CA THR A 153 7.71 8.42 11.49
C THR A 153 8.40 9.06 12.69
N ALA A 154 8.96 8.26 13.59
CA ALA A 154 9.64 8.74 14.80
C ALA A 154 10.90 9.57 14.51
N MET A 155 11.57 9.32 13.37
CA MET A 155 12.74 10.10 12.94
C MET A 155 12.44 11.59 12.69
N THR A 156 11.18 11.96 12.49
CA THR A 156 10.77 13.31 12.08
C THR A 156 10.59 14.29 13.24
N LYS A 157 11.11 13.98 14.44
CA LYS A 157 10.96 14.78 15.70
C LYS A 157 11.30 16.27 15.51
N THR A 158 10.42 17.03 14.90
CA THR A 158 10.54 18.48 14.75
C THR A 158 9.52 19.26 15.60
N SER A 159 8.49 18.56 16.11
CA SER A 159 7.44 19.14 16.94
C SER A 159 6.79 18.08 17.84
N GLY A 160 6.07 18.52 18.89
CA GLY A 160 5.27 17.63 19.74
C GLY A 160 4.24 16.83 18.97
N VAL A 161 3.68 17.40 17.90
CA VAL A 161 2.67 16.76 17.03
C VAL A 161 3.25 15.52 16.31
N THR A 162 4.49 15.58 15.83
CA THR A 162 5.14 14.45 15.17
C THR A 162 5.51 13.35 16.17
N ALA A 163 5.89 13.71 17.40
CA ALA A 163 6.16 12.74 18.46
C ALA A 163 4.88 12.00 18.88
N GLU A 164 3.76 12.72 18.99
CA GLU A 164 2.45 12.14 19.30
C GLU A 164 1.99 11.19 18.18
N ALA A 165 2.15 11.56 16.90
CA ALA A 165 1.83 10.71 15.78
C ALA A 165 2.65 9.41 15.78
N ALA A 166 3.96 9.49 16.04
CA ALA A 166 4.83 8.32 16.17
C ALA A 166 4.39 7.41 17.33
N PHE A 167 4.06 8.00 18.49
CA PHE A 167 3.58 7.24 19.64
C PHE A 167 2.26 6.51 19.34
N ARG A 168 1.31 7.19 18.71
CA ARG A 168 0.04 6.59 18.28
C ARG A 168 0.27 5.46 17.27
N GLN A 169 1.27 5.61 16.39
CA GLN A 169 1.63 4.55 15.44
C GLN A 169 2.27 3.33 16.13
N VAL A 170 3.09 3.53 17.17
CA VAL A 170 3.61 2.43 18.01
C VAL A 170 2.46 1.66 18.64
N LEU A 171 1.51 2.36 19.25
CA LEU A 171 0.36 1.72 19.89
C LEU A 171 -0.51 0.95 18.88
N SER A 172 -0.89 1.59 17.77
CA SER A 172 -1.73 0.93 16.75
C SER A 172 -0.99 -0.21 16.06
N GLY A 173 0.31 -0.06 15.76
CA GLY A 173 1.14 -1.11 15.18
C GLY A 173 1.34 -2.29 16.15
N GLY A 174 1.55 -2.00 17.44
CA GLY A 174 1.60 -3.03 18.49
C GLY A 174 0.28 -3.80 18.62
N VAL A 175 -0.84 -3.10 18.60
CA VAL A 175 -2.18 -3.74 18.59
C VAL A 175 -2.37 -4.56 17.33
N ALA A 176 -1.98 -4.05 16.14
CA ALA A 176 -2.06 -4.79 14.89
C ALA A 176 -1.29 -6.11 14.95
N LEU A 177 -0.03 -6.06 15.40
CA LEU A 177 0.83 -7.23 15.55
C LEU A 177 0.25 -8.23 16.57
N ALA A 178 -0.09 -7.75 17.76
CA ALA A 178 -0.63 -8.61 18.82
C ALA A 178 -1.94 -9.29 18.39
N THR A 179 -2.84 -8.55 17.73
CA THR A 179 -4.12 -9.08 17.25
C THR A 179 -3.92 -10.12 16.15
N ALA A 180 -3.04 -9.83 15.16
CA ALA A 180 -2.73 -10.78 14.09
C ALA A 180 -2.08 -12.05 14.61
N VAL A 181 -1.07 -11.93 15.49
CA VAL A 181 -0.36 -13.07 16.09
C VAL A 181 -1.30 -13.90 16.94
N TYR A 182 -2.12 -13.27 17.77
CA TYR A 182 -3.11 -14.00 18.57
C TYR A 182 -4.11 -14.75 17.68
N GLY A 183 -4.55 -14.11 16.59
CA GLY A 183 -5.38 -14.75 15.58
C GLY A 183 -4.71 -15.98 14.95
N LEU A 184 -3.43 -15.88 14.56
CA LEU A 184 -2.67 -17.01 14.01
C LEU A 184 -2.50 -18.14 15.02
N VAL A 185 -2.28 -17.83 16.31
CA VAL A 185 -2.23 -18.85 17.39
C VAL A 185 -3.56 -19.60 17.53
N LEU A 186 -4.70 -18.90 17.45
CA LEU A 186 -6.01 -19.55 17.50
C LEU A 186 -6.25 -20.43 16.27
N VAL A 187 -5.85 -19.97 15.08
CA VAL A 187 -5.92 -20.78 13.85
C VAL A 187 -5.04 -22.02 13.97
N TYR A 188 -3.81 -21.88 14.47
CA TYR A 188 -2.93 -23.02 14.73
C TYR A 188 -3.53 -23.98 15.76
N ALA A 189 -4.07 -23.48 16.85
CA ALA A 189 -4.71 -24.31 17.88
C ALA A 189 -5.91 -25.10 17.32
N ALA A 190 -6.65 -24.50 16.37
CA ALA A 190 -7.78 -25.15 15.72
C ALA A 190 -7.36 -26.23 14.69
N THR A 191 -6.28 -25.99 13.93
CA THR A 191 -5.93 -26.79 12.74
C THR A 191 -4.69 -27.66 12.92
N GLY A 192 -3.82 -27.35 13.89
CA GLY A 192 -2.57 -28.06 14.15
C GLY A 192 -1.47 -27.81 13.10
N THR A 193 -1.63 -26.82 12.20
CA THR A 193 -0.64 -26.49 11.16
C THR A 193 -0.30 -25.01 11.14
N THR A 194 0.96 -24.69 10.85
CA THR A 194 1.44 -23.33 10.61
C THR A 194 1.55 -23.00 9.11
N ASP A 195 1.38 -23.99 8.25
CA ASP A 195 1.47 -23.89 6.80
C ASP A 195 0.12 -23.47 6.20
N LEU A 196 0.10 -22.34 5.51
CA LEU A 196 -1.08 -21.74 4.89
C LEU A 196 -1.72 -22.69 3.84
N SER A 197 -0.91 -23.42 3.09
CA SER A 197 -1.40 -24.36 2.05
C SER A 197 -2.17 -25.54 2.64
N ARG A 198 -1.78 -25.99 3.83
CA ARG A 198 -2.43 -27.08 4.55
C ARG A 198 -3.63 -26.60 5.37
N LEU A 199 -3.69 -25.31 5.66
CA LEU A 199 -4.77 -24.70 6.44
C LEU A 199 -6.12 -24.87 5.75
N ALA A 200 -6.20 -24.61 4.45
CA ALA A 200 -7.43 -24.75 3.67
C ALA A 200 -7.98 -26.19 3.67
N THR A 201 -7.09 -27.19 3.65
CA THR A 201 -7.47 -28.61 3.76
C THR A 201 -7.87 -28.95 5.20
N GLY A 202 -7.15 -28.45 6.20
CA GLY A 202 -7.48 -28.65 7.62
C GLY A 202 -8.86 -28.08 8.00
N LEU A 203 -9.24 -26.95 7.43
CA LEU A 203 -10.56 -26.32 7.66
C LEU A 203 -11.72 -27.04 6.96
N ARG A 204 -11.44 -27.92 5.97
CA ARG A 204 -12.46 -28.67 5.19
C ARG A 204 -12.68 -30.10 5.68
N VAL A 205 -11.84 -30.62 6.56
CA VAL A 205 -11.99 -32.00 7.03
C VAL A 205 -13.23 -32.12 7.91
N ASP A 206 -14.30 -32.62 7.33
CA ASP A 206 -15.52 -33.03 8.03
C ASP A 206 -15.17 -34.07 9.09
N GLY A 207 -15.20 -33.64 10.31
CA GLY A 207 -15.60 -34.62 11.33
C GLY A 207 -14.61 -35.05 12.36
N THR A 208 -13.54 -34.37 12.80
CA THR A 208 -13.04 -34.87 14.10
C THR A 208 -12.20 -33.97 15.00
N ARG A 209 -11.63 -32.87 14.56
CA ARG A 209 -10.74 -32.11 15.48
C ARG A 209 -10.67 -30.56 15.29
N VAL A 210 -11.40 -30.00 14.36
CA VAL A 210 -11.37 -28.54 14.17
C VAL A 210 -12.49 -27.91 14.99
N ASP A 211 -12.13 -27.07 15.96
CA ASP A 211 -13.10 -26.20 16.58
C ASP A 211 -13.44 -25.05 15.60
N PRO A 212 -14.64 -25.08 14.96
CA PRO A 212 -14.98 -24.10 13.94
C PRO A 212 -15.10 -22.69 14.49
N VAL A 213 -15.41 -22.51 15.78
CA VAL A 213 -15.51 -21.23 16.45
C VAL A 213 -14.11 -20.64 16.61
N LEU A 214 -13.17 -21.45 17.08
CA LEU A 214 -11.79 -21.04 17.30
C LEU A 214 -11.11 -20.60 15.99
N ALA A 215 -11.33 -21.36 14.91
CA ALA A 215 -10.82 -21.02 13.58
C ALA A 215 -11.40 -19.71 13.05
N VAL A 216 -12.73 -19.53 13.12
CA VAL A 216 -13.40 -18.30 12.63
C VAL A 216 -12.97 -17.06 13.42
N VAL A 217 -12.88 -17.16 14.75
CA VAL A 217 -12.39 -16.06 15.59
C VAL A 217 -10.94 -15.74 15.26
N GLY A 218 -10.08 -16.76 15.11
CA GLY A 218 -8.68 -16.58 14.75
C GLY A 218 -8.51 -15.88 13.39
N ILE A 219 -9.22 -16.32 12.36
CA ILE A 219 -9.24 -15.69 11.04
C ILE A 219 -9.71 -14.23 11.15
N GLY A 220 -10.78 -13.96 11.89
CA GLY A 220 -11.28 -12.59 12.11
C GLY A 220 -10.24 -11.67 12.73
N LEU A 221 -9.48 -12.16 13.71
CA LEU A 221 -8.40 -11.40 14.36
C LEU A 221 -7.22 -11.14 13.42
N VAL A 222 -6.83 -12.10 12.58
CA VAL A 222 -5.80 -11.89 11.55
C VAL A 222 -6.23 -10.78 10.59
N ILE A 223 -7.48 -10.84 10.11
CA ILE A 223 -8.05 -9.81 9.25
C ILE A 223 -7.98 -8.44 9.94
N VAL A 224 -8.45 -8.32 11.17
CA VAL A 224 -8.41 -7.04 11.92
C VAL A 224 -6.99 -6.52 12.07
N GLY A 225 -6.01 -7.37 12.39
CA GLY A 225 -4.60 -6.99 12.47
C GLY A 225 -4.06 -6.42 11.16
N LEU A 226 -4.37 -7.04 10.03
CA LEU A 226 -4.00 -6.55 8.70
C LEU A 226 -4.70 -5.23 8.35
N LEU A 227 -5.99 -5.09 8.68
CA LEU A 227 -6.77 -3.88 8.43
C LEU A 227 -6.23 -2.66 9.18
N ILE A 228 -5.65 -2.85 10.36
CA ILE A 228 -4.98 -1.77 11.09
C ILE A 228 -3.82 -1.23 10.26
N VAL A 229 -2.98 -2.07 9.66
CA VAL A 229 -1.84 -1.64 8.82
C VAL A 229 -2.32 -1.00 7.51
N VAL A 230 -3.40 -1.49 6.91
CA VAL A 230 -4.05 -0.87 5.75
C VAL A 230 -4.62 0.51 6.08
N GLY A 231 -4.93 0.77 7.34
CA GLY A 231 -5.57 2.01 7.77
C GLY A 231 -7.09 2.03 7.56
N ALA A 232 -7.71 0.85 7.57
CA ALA A 232 -9.15 0.68 7.45
C ALA A 232 -9.84 0.60 8.83
N PRO A 233 -11.16 0.81 8.92
CA PRO A 233 -11.90 0.59 10.14
C PRO A 233 -11.68 -0.83 10.72
N PRO A 234 -11.72 -0.95 12.06
CA PRO A 234 -12.18 0.01 13.07
C PRO A 234 -11.12 0.98 13.58
N LEU A 235 -9.84 0.83 13.25
CA LEU A 235 -8.74 1.60 13.81
C LEU A 235 -8.07 2.56 12.80
N GLN A 236 -8.82 3.11 11.86
CA GLN A 236 -8.33 4.02 10.80
C GLN A 236 -7.78 5.37 11.32
N ALA A 237 -8.04 5.73 12.56
CA ALA A 237 -7.69 7.05 13.09
C ALA A 237 -6.18 7.35 13.06
N TRP A 238 -5.32 6.33 13.22
CA TRP A 238 -3.89 6.50 13.20
C TRP A 238 -3.34 6.95 11.83
N THR A 239 -3.95 6.48 10.73
CA THR A 239 -3.57 6.87 9.36
C THR A 239 -3.70 8.37 9.16
N ARG A 240 -4.79 8.97 9.65
CA ARG A 240 -5.01 10.42 9.61
C ARG A 240 -3.91 11.18 10.35
N HIS A 241 -3.56 10.73 11.56
CA HIS A 241 -2.51 11.38 12.36
C HIS A 241 -1.15 11.34 11.68
N ILE A 242 -0.77 10.21 11.05
CA ILE A 242 0.50 10.11 10.34
C ILE A 242 0.50 10.98 9.09
N GLN A 243 -0.55 10.92 8.29
CA GLN A 243 -0.61 11.72 7.06
C GLN A 243 -0.62 13.23 7.35
N GLU A 244 -1.15 13.66 8.50
CA GLU A 244 -1.09 15.06 8.92
C GLU A 244 0.29 15.47 9.47
N ALA A 245 0.89 14.64 10.31
CA ALA A 245 2.05 15.00 11.08
C ALA A 245 3.39 14.68 10.40
N ALA A 246 3.47 13.61 9.61
CA ALA A 246 4.71 13.19 8.97
C ALA A 246 5.00 14.01 7.70
N PRO A 247 6.29 14.22 7.35
CA PRO A 247 6.67 14.80 6.07
C PRO A 247 6.07 14.01 4.90
N GLY A 248 5.71 14.73 3.81
CA GLY A 248 5.04 14.14 2.64
C GLY A 248 5.64 12.83 2.13
N PRO A 249 6.97 12.70 1.96
CA PRO A 249 7.59 11.45 1.51
C PRO A 249 7.38 10.28 2.47
N ILE A 250 7.44 10.52 3.78
CA ILE A 250 7.24 9.47 4.81
C ILE A 250 5.77 9.07 4.86
N ALA A 251 4.87 10.05 4.89
CA ALA A 251 3.43 9.80 4.89
C ALA A 251 2.99 9.03 3.64
N GLY A 252 3.48 9.45 2.45
CA GLY A 252 3.17 8.80 1.17
C GLY A 252 3.68 7.36 1.11
N PHE A 253 4.91 7.14 1.51
CA PHE A 253 5.52 5.82 1.57
C PHE A 253 4.78 4.89 2.53
N SER A 254 4.61 5.31 3.79
CA SER A 254 3.98 4.48 4.82
C SER A 254 2.54 4.10 4.46
N SER A 255 1.78 5.04 3.91
CA SER A 255 0.40 4.78 3.50
C SER A 255 0.34 3.84 2.28
N ALA A 256 1.16 4.09 1.26
CA ALA A 256 1.17 3.25 0.05
C ALA A 256 1.66 1.84 0.36
N LEU A 257 2.77 1.70 1.11
CA LEU A 257 3.32 0.40 1.47
C LEU A 257 2.37 -0.39 2.37
N GLY A 258 1.76 0.26 3.38
CA GLY A 258 0.80 -0.37 4.29
C GLY A 258 -0.42 -0.91 3.53
N VAL A 259 -0.97 -0.12 2.62
CA VAL A 259 -2.11 -0.53 1.79
C VAL A 259 -1.74 -1.67 0.85
N VAL A 260 -0.62 -1.54 0.11
CA VAL A 260 -0.18 -2.57 -0.84
C VAL A 260 0.08 -3.89 -0.13
N THR A 261 0.90 -3.86 0.93
CA THR A 261 1.28 -5.08 1.64
C THR A 261 0.08 -5.69 2.38
N GLY A 262 -0.65 -4.88 3.14
CA GLY A 262 -1.75 -5.40 3.97
C GLY A 262 -2.87 -6.00 3.15
N VAL A 263 -3.27 -5.38 2.04
CA VAL A 263 -4.34 -5.91 1.17
C VAL A 263 -3.87 -7.11 0.36
N ALA A 264 -2.65 -7.09 -0.18
CA ALA A 264 -2.12 -8.21 -0.94
C ALA A 264 -1.95 -9.46 -0.05
N VAL A 265 -1.43 -9.30 1.16
CA VAL A 265 -1.33 -10.38 2.16
C VAL A 265 -2.71 -10.88 2.56
N LEU A 266 -3.67 -9.99 2.82
CA LEU A 266 -5.05 -10.37 3.12
C LEU A 266 -5.64 -11.22 1.99
N SER A 267 -5.40 -10.85 0.74
CA SER A 267 -5.90 -11.60 -0.42
C SER A 267 -5.27 -12.97 -0.53
N ARG A 268 -3.94 -13.08 -0.34
CA ARG A 268 -3.25 -14.37 -0.33
C ARG A 268 -3.75 -15.30 0.79
N TYR A 269 -3.78 -14.79 2.02
CA TYR A 269 -4.27 -15.58 3.17
C TYR A 269 -5.75 -15.95 3.02
N GLY A 270 -6.54 -15.02 2.46
CA GLY A 270 -7.96 -15.25 2.20
C GLY A 270 -8.20 -16.37 1.19
N VAL A 271 -7.45 -16.38 0.10
CA VAL A 271 -7.58 -17.34 -0.99
C VAL A 271 -6.97 -18.68 -0.63
N GLU A 272 -5.70 -18.70 -0.25
CA GLU A 272 -4.94 -19.93 -0.04
C GLU A 272 -5.22 -20.56 1.33
N GLY A 273 -5.38 -19.73 2.39
CA GLY A 273 -5.48 -20.21 3.76
C GLY A 273 -6.89 -20.37 4.27
N PHE A 274 -7.73 -19.32 4.13
CA PHE A 274 -9.06 -19.33 4.75
C PHE A 274 -10.12 -20.08 3.92
N GLY A 275 -9.72 -20.62 2.79
CA GLY A 275 -10.54 -21.41 1.88
C GLY A 275 -11.31 -20.54 0.90
N ALA A 276 -11.07 -20.80 -0.39
CA ALA A 276 -11.84 -20.19 -1.47
C ALA A 276 -13.34 -20.53 -1.28
N GLY A 277 -14.19 -19.49 -1.29
CA GLY A 277 -15.64 -19.65 -1.17
C GLY A 277 -16.20 -19.75 0.26
N SER A 278 -15.38 -19.59 1.32
CA SER A 278 -15.94 -19.48 2.66
C SER A 278 -16.67 -18.15 2.83
N SER A 279 -18.01 -18.20 2.83
CA SER A 279 -18.88 -17.03 2.88
C SER A 279 -18.72 -16.17 4.16
N ARG A 280 -18.17 -16.73 5.22
CA ARG A 280 -18.12 -16.06 6.53
C ARG A 280 -17.11 -14.92 6.59
N TRP A 281 -15.86 -15.17 6.20
CA TRP A 281 -14.84 -14.12 6.28
C TRP A 281 -14.99 -13.09 5.14
N THR A 282 -15.46 -13.50 3.96
CA THR A 282 -15.70 -12.58 2.84
C THR A 282 -16.81 -11.59 3.16
N VAL A 283 -17.91 -12.02 3.81
CA VAL A 283 -18.96 -11.11 4.28
C VAL A 283 -18.43 -10.11 5.31
N LEU A 284 -17.57 -10.55 6.24
CA LEU A 284 -16.92 -9.65 7.20
C LEU A 284 -16.09 -8.57 6.48
N VAL A 285 -15.30 -8.98 5.49
CA VAL A 285 -14.46 -8.04 4.70
C VAL A 285 -15.34 -7.08 3.88
N ASP A 286 -16.42 -7.55 3.26
CA ASP A 286 -17.36 -6.72 2.51
C ASP A 286 -18.04 -5.67 3.42
N VAL A 287 -18.45 -6.05 4.64
CA VAL A 287 -19.02 -5.13 5.62
C VAL A 287 -17.99 -4.07 6.04
N LEU A 288 -16.76 -4.50 6.36
CA LEU A 288 -15.69 -3.57 6.73
C LEU A 288 -15.29 -2.66 5.56
N ALA A 289 -15.33 -3.17 4.32
CA ALA A 289 -15.14 -2.39 3.10
C ALA A 289 -16.20 -1.29 2.97
N ALA A 290 -17.47 -1.63 3.13
CA ALA A 290 -18.56 -0.65 3.06
C ALA A 290 -18.45 0.41 4.18
N VAL A 291 -18.12 0.00 5.40
CA VAL A 291 -17.90 0.92 6.54
C VAL A 291 -16.72 1.85 6.23
N ALA A 292 -15.62 1.34 5.67
CA ALA A 292 -14.46 2.15 5.27
C ALA A 292 -14.83 3.17 4.20
N MET A 293 -15.51 2.73 3.14
CA MET A 293 -15.92 3.58 2.03
C MET A 293 -16.85 4.71 2.49
N LEU A 294 -17.90 4.39 3.24
CA LEU A 294 -18.88 5.37 3.67
C LEU A 294 -18.30 6.32 4.73
N SER A 295 -17.61 5.80 5.75
CA SER A 295 -17.00 6.64 6.78
C SER A 295 -15.94 7.57 6.22
N GLY A 296 -15.04 7.06 5.37
CA GLY A 296 -14.03 7.86 4.69
C GLY A 296 -14.64 8.97 3.82
N GLY A 297 -15.70 8.65 3.05
CA GLY A 297 -16.40 9.63 2.22
C GLY A 297 -17.04 10.76 3.04
N VAL A 298 -17.72 10.43 4.14
CA VAL A 298 -18.32 11.42 5.06
C VAL A 298 -17.23 12.29 5.72
N LEU A 299 -16.14 11.68 6.16
CA LEU A 299 -15.02 12.40 6.77
C LEU A 299 -14.33 13.33 5.77
N ALA A 300 -14.16 12.92 4.51
CA ALA A 300 -13.55 13.73 3.45
C ALA A 300 -14.31 15.05 3.19
N ILE A 301 -15.65 15.05 3.25
CA ILE A 301 -16.45 16.28 3.12
C ILE A 301 -16.13 17.28 4.24
N ARG A 302 -15.83 16.79 5.44
CA ARG A 302 -15.52 17.62 6.62
C ARG A 302 -14.03 17.95 6.77
N ALA A 303 -13.19 17.49 5.84
CA ALA A 303 -11.75 17.72 5.89
C ALA A 303 -11.44 19.22 5.89
N SER A 304 -10.70 19.67 6.90
CA SER A 304 -10.28 21.08 7.08
C SER A 304 -8.88 21.34 6.55
N THR A 305 -8.07 20.29 6.35
CA THR A 305 -6.71 20.38 5.79
C THR A 305 -6.58 19.47 4.58
N ILE A 306 -5.68 19.82 3.65
CA ILE A 306 -5.43 18.99 2.46
C ILE A 306 -4.97 17.59 2.84
N ARG A 307 -4.17 17.46 3.89
CA ARG A 307 -3.65 16.19 4.38
C ARG A 307 -4.75 15.31 4.99
N ARG A 308 -5.75 15.91 5.67
CA ARG A 308 -6.97 15.20 6.11
C ARG A 308 -7.79 14.73 4.94
N LEU A 309 -7.97 15.57 3.94
CA LEU A 309 -8.67 15.14 2.72
C LEU A 309 -8.00 13.90 2.10
N ILE A 310 -6.67 13.93 1.93
CA ILE A 310 -5.94 12.79 1.38
C ILE A 310 -6.09 11.55 2.28
N ALA A 311 -6.00 11.72 3.59
CA ALA A 311 -6.17 10.63 4.56
C ALA A 311 -7.58 10.01 4.51
N ASP A 312 -8.60 10.82 4.43
CA ASP A 312 -9.98 10.35 4.36
C ASP A 312 -10.29 9.66 3.03
N LEU A 313 -9.75 10.20 1.92
CA LEU A 313 -9.81 9.53 0.61
C LEU A 313 -9.00 8.23 0.59
N SER A 314 -7.90 8.12 1.34
CA SER A 314 -7.15 6.87 1.46
C SER A 314 -7.93 5.79 2.21
N ILE A 315 -8.76 6.16 3.19
CA ILE A 315 -9.69 5.24 3.86
C ILE A 315 -10.76 4.74 2.88
N VAL A 316 -11.31 5.62 2.04
CA VAL A 316 -12.24 5.21 0.96
C VAL A 316 -11.54 4.22 0.03
N GLN A 317 -10.32 4.53 -0.40
CA GLN A 317 -9.55 3.66 -1.29
C GLN A 317 -9.25 2.30 -0.67
N ALA A 318 -8.91 2.27 0.65
CA ALA A 318 -8.74 1.02 1.39
C ALA A 318 -10.02 0.18 1.37
N GLY A 319 -11.20 0.81 1.54
CA GLY A 319 -12.48 0.13 1.42
C GLY A 319 -12.71 -0.52 0.05
N PHE A 320 -12.38 0.17 -1.05
CA PHE A 320 -12.45 -0.41 -2.40
C PHE A 320 -11.51 -1.61 -2.56
N LEU A 321 -10.30 -1.52 -2.05
CA LEU A 321 -9.33 -2.60 -2.12
C LEU A 321 -9.75 -3.81 -1.26
N LEU A 322 -10.40 -3.59 -0.12
CA LEU A 322 -10.98 -4.67 0.69
C LEU A 322 -12.13 -5.35 -0.06
N LEU A 323 -12.99 -4.59 -0.73
CA LEU A 323 -14.05 -5.15 -1.56
C LEU A 323 -13.47 -6.01 -2.69
N ALA A 324 -12.38 -5.54 -3.32
CA ALA A 324 -11.65 -6.33 -4.33
C ALA A 324 -11.07 -7.62 -3.76
N ALA A 325 -10.50 -7.59 -2.55
CA ALA A 325 -9.98 -8.77 -1.87
C ALA A 325 -11.08 -9.80 -1.55
N GLY A 326 -12.24 -9.34 -1.07
CA GLY A 326 -13.41 -10.18 -0.83
C GLY A 326 -13.98 -10.79 -2.11
N ALA A 327 -14.08 -10.00 -3.19
CA ALA A 327 -14.52 -10.45 -4.50
C ALA A 327 -13.55 -11.49 -5.09
N THR A 328 -12.24 -11.26 -4.99
CA THR A 328 -11.20 -12.20 -5.43
C THR A 328 -11.41 -13.59 -4.85
N ALA A 329 -11.67 -13.69 -3.55
CA ALA A 329 -11.85 -14.98 -2.90
C ALA A 329 -13.13 -15.72 -3.31
N LYS A 330 -14.17 -14.99 -3.76
CA LYS A 330 -15.44 -15.58 -4.21
C LYS A 330 -15.41 -15.99 -5.68
N THR A 331 -14.72 -15.24 -6.54
CA THR A 331 -14.71 -15.48 -8.00
C THR A 331 -13.79 -16.62 -8.43
N ILE A 332 -12.89 -17.06 -7.58
CA ILE A 332 -11.98 -18.20 -7.82
C ILE A 332 -12.73 -19.49 -8.18
N SER A 333 -13.99 -19.65 -7.79
CA SER A 333 -14.77 -20.85 -8.08
C SER A 333 -15.38 -20.90 -9.50
N GLY A 334 -15.32 -19.83 -10.30
CA GLY A 334 -16.05 -19.78 -11.57
C GLY A 334 -15.36 -19.14 -12.78
N GLN A 335 -14.70 -17.99 -12.62
CA GLN A 335 -13.95 -17.31 -13.69
C GLN A 335 -12.63 -16.73 -13.12
N ALA A 336 -11.63 -17.52 -13.17
CA ALA A 336 -10.45 -17.49 -12.32
C ALA A 336 -9.61 -16.21 -12.29
N ALA A 337 -9.67 -15.30 -13.26
CA ALA A 337 -8.68 -14.23 -13.39
C ALA A 337 -9.21 -12.80 -13.12
N ALA A 338 -10.51 -12.56 -13.14
CA ALA A 338 -11.06 -11.19 -13.12
C ALA A 338 -10.85 -10.49 -11.76
N GLY A 339 -11.14 -11.17 -10.64
CA GLY A 339 -11.01 -10.61 -9.29
C GLY A 339 -9.57 -10.24 -8.93
N PRO A 340 -8.62 -11.16 -9.00
CA PRO A 340 -7.21 -10.86 -8.75
C PRO A 340 -6.63 -9.79 -9.70
N THR A 341 -7.04 -9.79 -10.97
CA THR A 341 -6.62 -8.77 -11.93
C THR A 341 -7.10 -7.38 -11.54
N ALA A 342 -8.37 -7.24 -11.17
CA ALA A 342 -8.94 -5.99 -10.66
C ALA A 342 -8.22 -5.50 -9.41
N LEU A 343 -7.91 -6.41 -8.49
CA LEU A 343 -7.17 -6.12 -7.26
C LEU A 343 -5.77 -5.59 -7.56
N LEU A 344 -4.98 -6.28 -8.38
CA LEU A 344 -3.61 -5.89 -8.70
C LEU A 344 -3.56 -4.53 -9.40
N TYR A 345 -4.47 -4.30 -10.35
CA TYR A 345 -4.59 -3.00 -11.01
C TYR A 345 -4.98 -1.89 -10.01
N ALA A 346 -5.90 -2.16 -9.11
CA ALA A 346 -6.33 -1.21 -8.08
C ALA A 346 -5.22 -0.90 -7.08
N LEU A 347 -4.37 -1.87 -6.71
CA LEU A 347 -3.19 -1.64 -5.87
C LEU A 347 -2.19 -0.70 -6.54
N MET A 348 -1.94 -0.85 -7.87
CA MET A 348 -1.08 0.09 -8.61
C MET A 348 -1.67 1.51 -8.61
N ALA A 349 -2.96 1.64 -8.90
CA ALA A 349 -3.63 2.93 -8.93
C ALA A 349 -3.63 3.61 -7.54
N ALA A 350 -3.86 2.85 -6.48
CA ALA A 350 -3.83 3.34 -5.10
C ALA A 350 -2.42 3.80 -4.67
N ALA A 351 -1.41 2.97 -4.88
CA ALA A 351 -0.04 3.28 -4.47
C ALA A 351 0.49 4.54 -5.16
N THR A 352 0.30 4.64 -6.48
CA THR A 352 0.76 5.79 -7.26
C THR A 352 0.05 7.08 -6.88
N SER A 353 -1.27 7.05 -6.70
CA SER A 353 -2.07 8.24 -6.32
C SER A 353 -1.78 8.71 -4.90
N LEU A 354 -1.60 7.81 -3.93
CA LEU A 354 -1.24 8.14 -2.54
C LEU A 354 0.14 8.78 -2.45
N VAL A 355 1.15 8.20 -3.10
CA VAL A 355 2.50 8.76 -3.13
C VAL A 355 2.49 10.14 -3.80
N ALA A 356 1.84 10.26 -4.96
CA ALA A 356 1.75 11.53 -5.68
C ALA A 356 1.08 12.63 -4.86
N ALA A 357 -0.10 12.35 -4.28
CA ALA A 357 -0.86 13.34 -3.52
C ALA A 357 -0.09 13.84 -2.29
N LEU A 358 0.55 12.92 -1.53
CA LEU A 358 1.29 13.29 -0.32
C LEU A 358 2.65 13.96 -0.63
N LEU A 359 3.33 13.59 -1.72
CA LEU A 359 4.52 14.30 -2.19
C LEU A 359 4.16 15.73 -2.61
N LEU A 360 3.08 15.92 -3.38
CA LEU A 360 2.64 17.23 -3.86
C LEU A 360 2.15 18.11 -2.71
N ALA A 361 1.38 17.58 -1.77
CA ALA A 361 1.02 18.31 -0.56
C ALA A 361 2.27 18.74 0.23
N GLY A 362 3.26 17.84 0.36
CA GLY A 362 4.54 18.16 1.01
C GLY A 362 5.37 19.24 0.29
N ILE A 363 5.22 19.41 -1.03
CA ILE A 363 5.84 20.50 -1.78
C ILE A 363 5.21 21.85 -1.40
N PHE A 364 3.88 21.92 -1.30
CA PHE A 364 3.18 23.12 -0.86
C PHE A 364 3.52 23.48 0.59
N ASP A 365 3.59 22.50 1.50
CA ASP A 365 4.03 22.74 2.87
C ASP A 365 5.46 23.27 2.93
N ALA A 366 6.37 22.72 2.10
CA ALA A 366 7.76 23.15 2.03
C ALA A 366 7.91 24.56 1.45
N ALA A 367 6.96 25.01 0.64
CA ALA A 367 6.87 26.35 0.10
C ALA A 367 6.27 27.38 1.09
N GLY A 368 5.84 26.93 2.29
CA GLY A 368 5.27 27.79 3.32
C GLY A 368 3.76 28.03 3.17
N LEU A 369 3.08 27.31 2.28
CA LEU A 369 1.63 27.36 2.19
C LEU A 369 1.03 26.70 3.45
N GLY A 370 0.05 27.34 4.07
CA GLY A 370 -0.67 26.73 5.20
C GLY A 370 -1.41 25.45 4.79
N THR A 371 -1.77 24.61 5.75
CA THR A 371 -2.41 23.32 5.49
C THR A 371 -3.93 23.39 5.31
N GLY A 372 -4.55 24.49 5.73
CA GLY A 372 -6.01 24.67 5.72
C GLY A 372 -6.57 24.97 4.33
N LEU A 373 -7.88 24.76 4.17
CA LEU A 373 -8.58 24.96 2.89
C LEU A 373 -8.38 26.38 2.34
N GLU A 374 -8.54 27.40 3.19
CA GLU A 374 -8.39 28.81 2.76
C GLU A 374 -6.96 29.16 2.36
N ALA A 375 -5.96 28.51 2.95
CA ALA A 375 -4.57 28.72 2.55
C ALA A 375 -4.30 28.30 1.10
N TYR A 376 -5.08 27.36 0.57
CA TYR A 376 -4.99 26.91 -0.82
C TYR A 376 -5.73 27.79 -1.82
N ARG A 377 -6.46 28.85 -1.36
CA ARG A 377 -7.15 29.81 -2.25
C ARG A 377 -6.17 30.42 -3.23
N GLY A 378 -6.50 30.40 -4.52
CA GLY A 378 -5.68 30.94 -5.58
C GLY A 378 -4.37 30.16 -5.88
N ALA A 379 -4.09 29.05 -5.20
CA ALA A 379 -2.88 28.25 -5.45
C ALA A 379 -2.78 27.75 -6.90
N GLY A 380 -3.93 27.47 -7.53
CA GLY A 380 -4.02 27.08 -8.95
C GLY A 380 -3.51 28.17 -9.91
N ARG A 381 -3.69 29.44 -9.59
CA ARG A 381 -3.21 30.56 -10.41
C ARG A 381 -1.74 30.87 -10.15
N ARG A 382 -1.31 30.80 -8.89
CA ARG A 382 0.07 31.10 -8.45
C ARG A 382 1.08 30.01 -8.83
N SER A 383 0.67 28.75 -8.85
CA SER A 383 1.51 27.61 -9.24
C SER A 383 0.72 26.59 -10.06
N PRO A 384 0.32 26.94 -11.31
CA PRO A 384 -0.63 26.16 -12.11
C PRO A 384 -0.16 24.73 -12.35
N THR A 385 1.13 24.53 -12.58
CA THR A 385 1.69 23.20 -12.85
C THR A 385 1.57 22.30 -11.62
N THR A 386 2.04 22.76 -10.45
CA THR A 386 2.06 21.92 -9.24
C THR A 386 0.64 21.71 -8.69
N ALA A 387 -0.20 22.75 -8.75
CA ALA A 387 -1.61 22.65 -8.35
C ALA A 387 -2.40 21.73 -9.31
N GLY A 388 -2.13 21.79 -10.62
CA GLY A 388 -2.73 20.90 -11.61
C GLY A 388 -2.37 19.42 -11.37
N PHE A 389 -1.11 19.12 -11.06
CA PHE A 389 -0.71 17.75 -10.70
C PHE A 389 -1.27 17.29 -9.36
N LEU A 390 -1.41 18.20 -8.37
CA LEU A 390 -2.11 17.87 -7.12
C LEU A 390 -3.58 17.56 -7.39
N ALA A 391 -4.27 18.37 -8.20
CA ALA A 391 -5.64 18.09 -8.60
C ALA A 391 -5.76 16.73 -9.30
N LEU A 392 -4.83 16.41 -10.21
CA LEU A 392 -4.78 15.13 -10.92
C LEU A 392 -4.61 13.94 -9.95
N ALA A 393 -3.69 14.05 -8.99
CA ALA A 393 -3.46 13.01 -7.98
C ALA A 393 -4.68 12.81 -7.07
N LEU A 394 -5.34 13.90 -6.67
CA LEU A 394 -6.56 13.87 -5.88
C LEU A 394 -7.75 13.28 -6.65
N LEU A 395 -7.89 13.61 -7.94
CA LEU A 395 -8.90 13.02 -8.84
C LEU A 395 -8.69 11.49 -8.97
N ALA A 396 -7.43 11.05 -9.12
CA ALA A 396 -7.09 9.64 -9.18
C ALA A 396 -7.45 8.92 -7.87
N LEU A 397 -7.13 9.54 -6.73
CA LEU A 397 -7.43 8.99 -5.41
C LEU A 397 -8.95 8.97 -5.12
N ALA A 398 -9.68 10.01 -5.55
CA ALA A 398 -11.13 10.06 -5.46
C ALA A 398 -11.83 9.11 -6.44
N GLY A 399 -11.09 8.52 -7.40
CA GLY A 399 -11.62 7.57 -8.37
C GLY A 399 -12.56 8.21 -9.39
N LEU A 400 -12.21 9.39 -9.88
CA LEU A 400 -13.00 10.10 -10.91
C LEU A 400 -12.38 9.97 -12.31
N PRO A 401 -13.21 9.93 -13.37
CA PRO A 401 -12.70 9.86 -14.74
C PRO A 401 -11.77 11.05 -15.07
N PRO A 402 -10.79 10.88 -15.97
CA PRO A 402 -10.42 9.72 -16.80
C PRO A 402 -9.24 8.90 -16.23
N LEU A 403 -9.08 8.81 -14.93
CA LEU A 403 -7.86 8.32 -14.26
C LEU A 403 -7.93 6.85 -13.86
N ALA A 404 -6.77 6.25 -13.54
CA ALA A 404 -6.65 4.83 -13.18
C ALA A 404 -7.52 4.45 -11.97
N GLY A 405 -7.71 5.36 -11.00
CA GLY A 405 -8.59 5.12 -9.87
C GLY A 405 -10.04 4.87 -10.26
N PHE A 406 -10.54 5.52 -11.31
CA PHE A 406 -11.89 5.27 -11.84
C PHE A 406 -12.00 3.88 -12.48
N ILE A 407 -11.04 3.52 -13.34
CA ILE A 407 -11.01 2.20 -13.99
C ILE A 407 -10.91 1.10 -12.92
N ALA A 408 -10.06 1.28 -11.90
CA ALA A 408 -9.96 0.36 -10.79
C ALA A 408 -11.30 0.14 -10.08
N ARG A 409 -12.04 1.22 -9.80
CA ARG A 409 -13.36 1.13 -9.14
C ARG A 409 -14.41 0.44 -10.01
N LEU A 410 -14.38 0.66 -11.32
CA LEU A 410 -15.27 -0.05 -12.24
C LEU A 410 -15.01 -1.55 -12.25
N LEU A 411 -13.74 -1.96 -12.38
CA LEU A 411 -13.35 -3.36 -12.35
C LEU A 411 -13.71 -4.03 -11.01
N ILE A 412 -13.50 -3.32 -9.89
CA ILE A 412 -13.90 -3.82 -8.56
C ILE A 412 -15.42 -3.96 -8.46
N ALA A 413 -16.18 -2.99 -8.98
CA ALA A 413 -17.63 -3.05 -8.95
C ALA A 413 -18.15 -4.22 -9.77
N GLU A 414 -17.61 -4.45 -10.98
CA GLU A 414 -17.95 -5.58 -11.85
C GLU A 414 -17.69 -6.91 -11.12
N THR A 415 -16.46 -7.12 -10.63
CA THR A 415 -16.10 -8.36 -9.92
C THR A 415 -16.88 -8.57 -8.63
N ALA A 416 -17.23 -7.50 -7.90
CA ALA A 416 -18.03 -7.58 -6.69
C ALA A 416 -19.51 -7.89 -6.99
N LEU A 417 -20.06 -7.42 -8.11
CA LEU A 417 -21.40 -7.81 -8.58
C LEU A 417 -21.45 -9.29 -8.93
N ASP A 418 -20.45 -9.78 -9.67
CA ASP A 418 -20.34 -11.21 -10.02
C ASP A 418 -20.17 -12.09 -8.76
N ALA A 419 -19.52 -11.55 -7.74
CA ALA A 419 -19.36 -12.19 -6.43
C ALA A 419 -20.62 -12.11 -5.53
N GLY A 420 -21.72 -11.51 -6.01
CA GLY A 420 -22.97 -11.35 -5.25
C GLY A 420 -22.94 -10.27 -4.15
N ALA A 421 -21.97 -9.35 -4.19
CA ALA A 421 -21.82 -8.26 -3.21
C ALA A 421 -22.46 -6.94 -3.69
N GLY A 422 -23.59 -6.99 -4.39
CA GLY A 422 -24.25 -5.81 -4.99
C GLY A 422 -24.58 -4.70 -3.98
N TRP A 423 -24.93 -5.04 -2.74
CA TRP A 423 -25.16 -4.06 -1.67
C TRP A 423 -23.88 -3.26 -1.33
N ALA A 424 -22.69 -3.89 -1.36
CA ALA A 424 -21.41 -3.22 -1.14
C ALA A 424 -21.03 -2.33 -2.31
N VAL A 425 -21.41 -2.71 -3.55
CA VAL A 425 -21.27 -1.85 -4.74
C VAL A 425 -22.16 -0.61 -4.64
N ALA A 426 -23.37 -0.72 -4.09
CA ALA A 426 -24.20 0.45 -3.81
C ALA A 426 -23.51 1.40 -2.80
N ALA A 427 -22.92 0.88 -1.73
CA ALA A 427 -22.13 1.67 -0.79
C ALA A 427 -20.92 2.33 -1.46
N ALA A 428 -20.23 1.62 -2.38
CA ALA A 428 -19.12 2.12 -3.18
C ALA A 428 -19.52 3.30 -4.08
N ALA A 429 -20.68 3.24 -4.71
CA ALA A 429 -21.22 4.34 -5.53
C ALA A 429 -21.49 5.59 -4.69
N VAL A 430 -22.12 5.43 -3.52
CA VAL A 430 -22.35 6.53 -2.56
C VAL A 430 -21.01 7.14 -2.12
N ALA A 431 -20.04 6.32 -1.72
CA ALA A 431 -18.72 6.79 -1.27
C ALA A 431 -17.95 7.52 -2.38
N THR A 432 -18.06 7.08 -3.64
CA THR A 432 -17.47 7.77 -4.79
C THR A 432 -18.09 9.16 -4.98
N THR A 433 -19.41 9.26 -4.84
CA THR A 433 -20.11 10.55 -4.91
C THR A 433 -19.66 11.50 -3.79
N LEU A 434 -19.59 11.01 -2.54
CA LEU A 434 -19.09 11.79 -1.39
C LEU A 434 -17.65 12.26 -1.59
N SER A 435 -16.78 11.38 -2.12
CA SER A 435 -15.39 11.71 -2.46
C SER A 435 -15.31 12.80 -3.52
N GLY A 436 -16.17 12.73 -4.54
CA GLY A 436 -16.31 13.74 -5.58
C GLY A 436 -16.71 15.10 -5.01
N VAL A 437 -17.75 15.16 -4.19
CA VAL A 437 -18.21 16.40 -3.51
C VAL A 437 -17.08 17.01 -2.67
N ALA A 438 -16.40 16.20 -1.86
CA ALA A 438 -15.29 16.65 -1.04
C ALA A 438 -14.17 17.25 -1.90
N LEU A 439 -13.80 16.57 -2.99
CA LEU A 439 -12.75 17.01 -3.89
C LEU A 439 -13.13 18.29 -4.62
N PHE A 440 -14.34 18.39 -5.18
CA PHE A 440 -14.77 19.60 -5.89
C PHE A 440 -14.81 20.82 -4.99
N ARG A 441 -15.17 20.67 -3.72
CA ARG A 441 -15.05 21.73 -2.72
C ARG A 441 -13.60 22.26 -2.61
N TRP A 442 -12.61 21.37 -2.59
CA TRP A 442 -11.19 21.74 -2.52
C TRP A 442 -10.71 22.38 -3.82
N LEU A 443 -11.07 21.82 -4.96
CA LEU A 443 -10.68 22.35 -6.27
C LEU A 443 -11.30 23.74 -6.51
N SER A 444 -12.55 23.97 -6.13
CA SER A 444 -13.19 25.27 -6.29
C SER A 444 -12.45 26.38 -5.53
N VAL A 445 -11.99 26.11 -4.30
CA VAL A 445 -11.19 27.06 -3.53
C VAL A 445 -9.79 27.22 -4.11
N MET A 446 -9.14 26.13 -4.51
CA MET A 446 -7.78 26.16 -5.07
C MET A 446 -7.66 27.01 -6.35
N TYR A 447 -8.73 27.05 -7.16
CA TYR A 447 -8.78 27.83 -8.42
C TYR A 447 -9.58 29.12 -8.29
N ALA A 448 -10.13 29.46 -7.10
CA ALA A 448 -10.81 30.73 -6.85
C ALA A 448 -9.83 31.90 -6.92
N GLU A 449 -10.37 33.11 -7.10
CA GLU A 449 -9.60 34.34 -6.98
C GLU A 449 -9.17 34.59 -5.53
N ASP A 450 -7.95 35.03 -5.35
CA ASP A 450 -7.39 35.44 -4.07
C ASP A 450 -7.11 36.93 -4.10
N GLU A 451 -7.88 37.70 -3.36
CA GLU A 451 -7.70 39.14 -3.23
C GLU A 451 -6.46 39.53 -2.42
N ASN A 452 -5.98 38.59 -1.57
CA ASN A 452 -4.79 38.76 -0.75
C ASN A 452 -3.64 37.97 -1.36
N GLU A 453 -2.90 38.53 -2.29
CA GLU A 453 -1.72 37.92 -2.91
C GLU A 453 -0.60 37.65 -1.90
N SER A 454 -0.76 36.63 -1.07
CA SER A 454 0.33 36.14 -0.21
C SER A 454 1.42 35.51 -1.07
N PRO A 455 2.64 36.05 -1.11
CA PRO A 455 3.71 35.50 -1.92
C PRO A 455 4.12 34.11 -1.36
N PHE A 456 3.88 33.04 -2.10
CA PHE A 456 4.54 31.78 -1.86
C PHE A 456 5.25 31.29 -3.12
N ALA A 457 6.42 30.68 -2.96
CA ALA A 457 7.23 30.26 -4.09
C ALA A 457 7.52 28.76 -4.01
N VAL A 458 6.79 27.98 -4.81
CA VAL A 458 7.07 26.54 -5.01
C VAL A 458 8.47 26.29 -5.60
N THR A 459 9.05 27.31 -6.24
CA THR A 459 10.40 27.29 -6.83
C THR A 459 11.51 27.05 -5.81
N THR A 460 11.28 27.26 -4.52
CA THR A 460 12.25 26.98 -3.43
C THR A 460 12.49 25.48 -3.24
N THR A 461 11.58 24.61 -3.72
CA THR A 461 11.75 23.16 -3.63
C THR A 461 12.64 22.63 -4.76
N PRO A 462 13.51 21.61 -4.50
CA PRO A 462 14.37 21.04 -5.54
C PRO A 462 13.57 20.54 -6.74
N LEU A 463 14.08 20.83 -7.95
CA LEU A 463 13.44 20.42 -9.20
C LEU A 463 13.18 18.92 -9.26
N VAL A 464 14.12 18.10 -8.78
CA VAL A 464 13.96 16.63 -8.74
C VAL A 464 12.74 16.21 -7.93
N SER A 465 12.50 16.81 -6.74
CA SER A 465 11.31 16.49 -5.95
C SER A 465 10.01 16.87 -6.66
N ARG A 466 10.00 18.04 -7.35
CA ARG A 466 8.83 18.47 -8.11
C ARG A 466 8.56 17.54 -9.30
N VAL A 467 9.59 17.29 -10.11
CA VAL A 467 9.46 16.40 -11.28
C VAL A 467 9.02 15.01 -10.86
N THR A 468 9.58 14.45 -9.78
CA THR A 468 9.17 13.13 -9.29
C THR A 468 7.70 13.11 -8.84
N ALA A 469 7.25 14.15 -8.14
CA ALA A 469 5.85 14.23 -7.73
C ALA A 469 4.90 14.40 -8.93
N TRP A 470 5.32 15.15 -9.96
CA TRP A 470 4.58 15.28 -11.22
C TRP A 470 4.55 13.95 -12.00
N THR A 471 5.68 13.24 -12.10
CA THR A 471 5.73 11.92 -12.76
C THR A 471 4.85 10.90 -12.03
N ALA A 472 4.80 10.92 -10.70
CA ALA A 472 3.90 10.06 -9.94
C ALA A 472 2.41 10.35 -10.25
N ALA A 473 2.03 11.62 -10.40
CA ALA A 473 0.68 12.00 -10.81
C ALA A 473 0.37 11.62 -12.26
N VAL A 474 1.34 11.81 -13.18
CA VAL A 474 1.21 11.40 -14.59
C VAL A 474 1.11 9.88 -14.73
N LEU A 475 1.82 9.13 -13.89
CA LEU A 475 1.68 7.66 -13.86
C LEU A 475 0.22 7.24 -13.66
N GLY A 476 -0.55 7.92 -12.81
CA GLY A 476 -1.99 7.66 -12.66
C GLY A 476 -2.80 7.83 -13.95
N LEU A 477 -2.40 8.78 -14.81
CA LEU A 477 -2.99 8.98 -16.14
C LEU A 477 -2.51 7.91 -17.12
N LEU A 478 -1.22 7.60 -17.14
CA LEU A 478 -0.65 6.57 -18.00
C LEU A 478 -1.20 5.18 -17.68
N LEU A 479 -1.39 4.86 -16.40
CA LEU A 479 -2.03 3.62 -15.97
C LEU A 479 -3.46 3.53 -16.53
N ALA A 480 -4.19 4.64 -16.64
CA ALA A 480 -5.50 4.65 -17.27
C ALA A 480 -5.42 4.48 -18.78
N ALA A 481 -4.51 5.21 -19.44
CA ALA A 481 -4.35 5.14 -20.91
C ALA A 481 -3.91 3.76 -21.39
N PHE A 482 -3.07 3.07 -20.61
CA PHE A 482 -2.56 1.72 -20.89
C PHE A 482 -3.23 0.63 -20.05
N ALA A 483 -4.49 0.84 -19.62
CA ALA A 483 -5.20 -0.13 -18.79
C ALA A 483 -5.29 -1.52 -19.43
N GLY A 484 -5.59 -1.62 -20.74
CA GLY A 484 -5.69 -2.89 -21.46
C GLY A 484 -4.43 -3.77 -21.35
N PRO A 485 -3.26 -3.30 -21.81
CA PRO A 485 -1.98 -4.02 -21.65
C PRO A 485 -1.64 -4.34 -20.17
N LEU A 486 -1.91 -3.41 -19.26
CA LEU A 486 -1.63 -3.62 -17.83
C LEU A 486 -2.54 -4.69 -17.22
N LEU A 487 -3.81 -4.74 -17.61
CA LEU A 487 -4.75 -5.78 -17.20
C LEU A 487 -4.33 -7.15 -17.72
N SER A 488 -3.77 -7.26 -18.92
CA SER A 488 -3.25 -8.54 -19.43
C SER A 488 -2.03 -9.02 -18.62
N ILE A 489 -1.14 -8.11 -18.21
CA ILE A 489 0.00 -8.41 -17.33
C ILE A 489 -0.49 -8.79 -15.92
N ALA A 490 -1.41 -8.03 -15.35
CA ALA A 490 -2.02 -8.33 -14.07
C ALA A 490 -2.79 -9.66 -14.10
N GLY A 491 -3.49 -9.96 -15.20
CA GLY A 491 -4.15 -11.25 -15.41
C GLY A 491 -3.19 -12.44 -15.38
N GLY A 492 -2.00 -12.30 -15.94
CA GLY A 492 -0.93 -13.28 -15.78
C GLY A 492 -0.46 -13.46 -14.34
N GLY A 493 -0.46 -12.41 -13.53
CA GLY A 493 -0.20 -12.47 -12.08
C GLY A 493 -1.36 -13.08 -11.28
N ALA A 494 -2.57 -12.83 -11.75
CA ALA A 494 -3.81 -13.28 -11.11
C ALA A 494 -3.98 -14.81 -11.15
N THR A 495 -3.52 -15.47 -12.22
CA THR A 495 -3.58 -16.95 -12.35
C THR A 495 -2.67 -17.67 -11.34
N ALA A 496 -1.76 -16.98 -10.69
CA ALA A 496 -0.84 -17.56 -9.70
C ALA A 496 -1.45 -17.68 -8.29
N LEU A 497 -2.61 -17.08 -8.02
CA LEU A 497 -3.34 -17.23 -6.75
C LEU A 497 -4.24 -18.49 -6.74
N HIS A 498 -4.17 -19.33 -7.79
CA HIS A 498 -4.86 -20.61 -7.90
C HIS A 498 -3.90 -21.76 -7.70
#